data_4aa296fbf5c15ade898c49da92d6eb98
#
_entry.id   4aa296fbf5c15ade898c49da92d6eb98
#
_cell.length_a   1.000
_cell.length_b   1.000
_cell.length_c   1.000
_cell.angle_alpha   90.00
_cell.angle_beta   90.00
_cell.angle_gamma   90.00
#
_symmetry.space_group_name_H-M   'P 1'
#
loop_
_entity.id
_entity.type
_entity.pdbx_description
1 polymer ?
#
loop_
_entity_poly.entity_id
_entity_poly.type
_entity_poly.pdbx_seq_one_letter_code
_entity_poly.pdbx_strand_id
1 'polypeptide(L)'
;MRALLIAALVASSAASHAQVGEPGGGARAAEFAALDRNRDGHVTRVEALADPEIYKRFAQFDSNKDRQLSLAEYLAAREENDKRMQADAALTARVKAALIAERGIPSRAISVETYEGQVRLSGFVPAPEMASRAGRVSAMVSGVRSVHNNITVK
;
A
#
# COMPACT_ATOMS: atom_id res chain seq x y z
N MET A 1 25.20 25.96 68.33
CA MET A 1 24.15 26.59 67.58
C MET A 1 23.82 25.64 66.43
N ARG A 2 22.58 25.23 66.36
CA ARG A 2 22.17 24.01 65.61
C ARG A 2 21.84 24.35 64.16
N ALA A 3 22.51 23.75 63.20
CA ALA A 3 22.15 23.82 61.78
C ALA A 3 21.18 22.66 61.47
N LEU A 4 19.98 23.00 60.99
CA LEU A 4 18.97 22.07 60.49
C LEU A 4 19.27 21.76 59.03
N LEU A 5 19.59 20.52 58.75
CA LEU A 5 19.64 19.96 57.39
C LEU A 5 18.24 19.57 56.97
N ILE A 6 17.69 20.25 55.94
CA ILE A 6 16.45 19.85 55.26
C ILE A 6 16.86 19.00 54.07
N ALA A 7 16.60 17.72 54.12
CA ALA A 7 16.73 16.83 53.00
C ALA A 7 15.51 17.00 52.09
N ALA A 8 15.73 17.52 50.90
CA ALA A 8 14.72 17.56 49.84
C ALA A 8 14.65 16.22 49.14
N LEU A 9 13.55 15.50 49.37
CA LEU A 9 13.21 14.26 48.69
C LEU A 9 12.71 14.61 47.29
N VAL A 10 13.55 14.41 46.29
CA VAL A 10 13.13 14.53 44.87
C VAL A 10 12.38 13.25 44.51
N ALA A 11 11.06 13.31 44.52
CA ALA A 11 10.22 12.28 43.96
C ALA A 11 10.35 12.33 42.44
N SER A 12 11.10 11.40 41.87
CA SER A 12 11.15 11.12 40.43
C SER A 12 9.83 10.45 40.03
N SER A 13 8.86 11.22 39.58
CA SER A 13 7.67 10.70 38.91
C SER A 13 8.08 10.23 37.53
N ALA A 14 8.32 8.94 37.37
CA ALA A 14 8.36 8.30 36.08
C ALA A 14 6.95 8.43 35.45
N ALA A 15 6.76 9.45 34.63
CA ALA A 15 5.61 9.53 33.77
C ALA A 15 5.71 8.39 32.76
N SER A 16 4.96 7.32 33.01
CA SER A 16 4.66 6.31 32.00
C SER A 16 3.96 7.01 30.86
N HIS A 17 4.69 7.35 29.82
CA HIS A 17 4.10 7.67 28.54
C HIS A 17 3.46 6.38 28.04
N ALA A 18 2.16 6.23 28.31
CA ALA A 18 1.33 5.32 27.55
C ALA A 18 1.37 5.83 26.11
N GLN A 19 2.20 5.21 25.29
CA GLN A 19 2.12 5.38 23.84
C GLN A 19 0.72 4.87 23.46
N VAL A 20 -0.16 5.82 23.16
CA VAL A 20 -1.40 5.53 22.43
C VAL A 20 -0.92 5.06 21.06
N GLY A 21 -0.78 3.73 20.93
CA GLY A 21 -0.41 3.12 19.68
C GLY A 21 -1.41 3.52 18.62
N GLU A 22 -0.92 4.06 17.52
CA GLU A 22 -1.70 4.28 16.31
C GLU A 22 -2.49 2.99 16.02
N PRO A 23 -3.81 3.06 15.67
CA PRO A 23 -4.66 1.87 15.53
C PRO A 23 -4.22 0.86 14.47
N GLY A 24 -3.22 1.20 13.67
CA GLY A 24 -2.61 0.30 12.68
C GLY A 24 -1.32 -0.40 13.13
N GLY A 25 -0.61 0.12 14.14
CA GLY A 25 0.71 -0.40 14.54
C GLY A 25 0.66 -1.79 15.17
N GLY A 26 -0.34 -2.05 16.00
CA GLY A 26 -0.49 -3.34 16.66
C GLY A 26 -0.84 -4.50 15.71
N ALA A 27 -1.72 -4.24 14.74
CA ALA A 27 -2.10 -5.23 13.74
C ALA A 27 -0.92 -5.61 12.83
N ARG A 28 -0.15 -4.62 12.37
CA ARG A 28 1.03 -4.84 11.53
C ARG A 28 2.18 -5.54 12.26
N ALA A 29 2.35 -5.26 13.56
CA ALA A 29 3.31 -5.99 14.38
C ALA A 29 2.89 -7.46 14.55
N ALA A 30 1.59 -7.75 14.64
CA ALA A 30 1.09 -9.12 14.66
C ALA A 30 1.28 -9.84 13.31
N GLU A 31 1.10 -9.13 12.19
CA GLU A 31 1.40 -9.67 10.84
C GLU A 31 2.89 -9.99 10.70
N PHE A 32 3.77 -9.10 11.17
CA PHE A 32 5.21 -9.34 11.21
C PHE A 32 5.55 -10.60 12.01
N ALA A 33 4.99 -10.72 13.23
CA ALA A 33 5.21 -11.87 14.10
C ALA A 33 4.66 -13.19 13.51
N ALA A 34 3.65 -13.11 12.63
CA ALA A 34 3.13 -14.27 11.91
C ALA A 34 4.06 -14.71 10.77
N LEU A 35 4.82 -13.80 10.18
CA LEU A 35 5.85 -14.09 9.17
C LEU A 35 7.15 -14.59 9.81
N ASP A 36 7.58 -13.97 10.90
CA ASP A 36 8.76 -14.36 11.70
C ASP A 36 8.50 -15.69 12.41
N ARG A 37 8.68 -16.78 11.70
CA ARG A 37 8.36 -18.13 12.20
C ARG A 37 9.37 -18.64 13.24
N ASN A 38 10.62 -18.26 13.09
CA ASN A 38 11.70 -18.66 14.01
C ASN A 38 11.79 -17.74 15.23
N ARG A 39 11.06 -16.60 15.22
CA ARG A 39 10.99 -15.60 16.30
C ARG A 39 12.34 -14.98 16.64
N ASP A 40 13.16 -14.74 15.62
CA ASP A 40 14.45 -14.07 15.79
C ASP A 40 14.34 -12.53 15.71
N GLY A 41 13.13 -11.99 15.49
CA GLY A 41 12.86 -10.57 15.40
C GLY A 41 13.10 -10.00 14.01
N HIS A 42 13.30 -10.86 13.01
CA HIS A 42 13.53 -10.50 11.61
C HIS A 42 12.69 -11.38 10.69
N VAL A 43 12.40 -10.90 9.52
CA VAL A 43 11.74 -11.69 8.47
C VAL A 43 12.77 -11.93 7.37
N THR A 44 13.12 -13.18 7.17
CA THR A 44 13.99 -13.63 6.08
C THR A 44 13.23 -13.66 4.75
N ARG A 45 13.97 -13.71 3.64
CA ARG A 45 13.34 -13.85 2.32
C ARG A 45 12.50 -15.12 2.17
N VAL A 46 12.86 -16.19 2.87
CA VAL A 46 12.10 -17.45 2.87
C VAL A 46 10.77 -17.28 3.62
N GLU A 47 10.78 -16.62 4.75
CA GLU A 47 9.58 -16.31 5.52
C GLU A 47 8.66 -15.33 4.78
N ALA A 48 9.24 -14.37 4.07
CA ALA A 48 8.51 -13.43 3.24
C ALA A 48 7.75 -14.08 2.07
N LEU A 49 8.02 -15.35 1.71
CA LEU A 49 7.25 -16.09 0.69
C LEU A 49 5.76 -16.22 1.05
N ALA A 50 5.42 -16.14 2.34
CA ALA A 50 4.03 -16.14 2.80
C ALA A 50 3.28 -14.83 2.46
N ASP A 51 4.00 -13.75 2.12
CA ASP A 51 3.46 -12.47 1.69
C ASP A 51 4.06 -12.05 0.34
N PRO A 52 3.35 -12.28 -0.77
CA PRO A 52 3.87 -12.01 -2.12
C PRO A 52 4.27 -10.56 -2.37
N GLU A 53 3.61 -9.59 -1.74
CA GLU A 53 3.92 -8.16 -1.92
C GLU A 53 5.23 -7.78 -1.21
N ILE A 54 5.45 -8.30 -0.01
CA ILE A 54 6.72 -8.13 0.70
C ILE A 54 7.84 -8.89 -0.02
N TYR A 55 7.61 -10.15 -0.41
CA TYR A 55 8.61 -10.96 -1.11
C TYR A 55 9.10 -10.32 -2.41
N LYS A 56 8.16 -9.84 -3.24
CA LYS A 56 8.44 -9.22 -4.54
C LYS A 56 9.39 -8.01 -4.44
N ARG A 57 9.29 -7.28 -3.33
CA ARG A 57 10.05 -6.04 -3.10
C ARG A 57 11.02 -6.14 -1.93
N PHE A 58 11.30 -7.33 -1.45
CA PHE A 58 12.14 -7.59 -0.29
C PHE A 58 13.45 -6.78 -0.33
N ALA A 59 14.18 -6.85 -1.45
CA ALA A 59 15.44 -6.15 -1.62
C ALA A 59 15.32 -4.61 -1.66
N GLN A 60 14.12 -4.07 -1.92
CA GLN A 60 13.86 -2.62 -1.88
C GLN A 60 13.74 -2.13 -0.45
N PHE A 61 13.22 -2.96 0.44
CA PHE A 61 12.97 -2.61 1.83
C PHE A 61 14.09 -3.04 2.78
N ASP A 62 14.94 -3.97 2.36
CA ASP A 62 16.19 -4.35 3.04
C ASP A 62 17.22 -3.21 2.86
N SER A 63 17.11 -2.20 3.73
CA SER A 63 17.88 -0.95 3.61
C SER A 63 19.33 -1.13 3.99
N ASN A 64 19.61 -1.99 4.98
CA ASN A 64 20.94 -2.30 5.49
C ASN A 64 21.63 -3.43 4.72
N LYS A 65 20.90 -4.13 3.82
CA LYS A 65 21.35 -5.23 2.97
C LYS A 65 21.86 -6.45 3.76
N ASP A 66 21.28 -6.70 4.93
CA ASP A 66 21.56 -7.88 5.75
C ASP A 66 20.80 -9.13 5.32
N ARG A 67 19.92 -9.02 4.31
CA ARG A 67 19.05 -10.06 3.75
C ARG A 67 17.92 -10.48 4.69
N GLN A 68 17.58 -9.62 5.61
CA GLN A 68 16.47 -9.76 6.54
C GLN A 68 15.69 -8.46 6.59
N LEU A 69 14.43 -8.49 7.00
CA LEU A 69 13.67 -7.29 7.29
C LEU A 69 13.47 -7.20 8.79
N SER A 70 13.96 -6.15 9.39
CA SER A 70 13.60 -5.74 10.74
C SER A 70 12.13 -5.32 10.80
N LEU A 71 11.56 -5.24 12.00
CA LEU A 71 10.19 -4.73 12.16
C LEU A 71 10.03 -3.32 11.56
N ALA A 72 11.03 -2.46 11.69
CA ALA A 72 10.99 -1.10 11.14
C ALA A 72 10.93 -1.10 9.60
N GLU A 73 11.75 -1.92 8.95
CA GLU A 73 11.76 -2.06 7.49
C GLU A 73 10.47 -2.70 6.98
N TYR A 74 9.94 -3.70 7.70
CA TYR A 74 8.65 -4.28 7.38
C TYR A 74 7.51 -3.26 7.49
N LEU A 75 7.48 -2.44 8.54
CA LEU A 75 6.46 -1.40 8.70
C LEU A 75 6.55 -0.35 7.59
N ALA A 76 7.76 0.06 7.20
CA ALA A 76 7.98 0.96 6.07
C ALA A 76 7.49 0.33 4.75
N ALA A 77 7.74 -0.98 4.55
CA ALA A 77 7.23 -1.73 3.40
C ALA A 77 5.69 -1.73 3.34
N ARG A 78 5.04 -1.94 4.47
CA ARG A 78 3.58 -1.92 4.58
C ARG A 78 3.00 -0.54 4.28
N GLU A 79 3.59 0.50 4.85
CA GLU A 79 3.16 1.88 4.60
C GLU A 79 3.27 2.24 3.12
N GLU A 80 4.36 1.88 2.46
CA GLU A 80 4.56 2.11 1.04
C GLU A 80 3.55 1.33 0.18
N ASN A 81 3.22 0.09 0.56
CA ASN A 81 2.18 -0.70 -0.08
C ASN A 81 0.81 -0.02 0.02
N ASP A 82 0.44 0.45 1.20
CA ASP A 82 -0.85 1.14 1.42
C ASP A 82 -0.94 2.42 0.58
N LYS A 83 0.12 3.21 0.53
CA LYS A 83 0.18 4.41 -0.32
C LYS A 83 -0.05 4.07 -1.80
N ARG A 84 0.55 2.98 -2.29
CA ARG A 84 0.34 2.52 -3.67
C ARG A 84 -1.08 2.04 -3.92
N MET A 85 -1.62 1.23 -3.02
CA MET A 85 -3.01 0.77 -3.14
C MET A 85 -4.00 1.95 -3.17
N GLN A 86 -3.79 2.95 -2.33
CA GLN A 86 -4.60 4.17 -2.33
C GLN A 86 -4.45 4.96 -3.64
N ALA A 87 -3.22 5.10 -4.15
CA ALA A 87 -2.96 5.76 -5.42
C ALA A 87 -3.63 5.05 -6.59
N ASP A 88 -3.56 3.72 -6.65
CA ASP A 88 -4.20 2.90 -7.68
C ASP A 88 -5.73 2.95 -7.58
N ALA A 89 -6.29 2.94 -6.36
CA ALA A 89 -7.73 3.11 -6.15
C ALA A 89 -8.22 4.48 -6.63
N ALA A 90 -7.48 5.55 -6.31
CA ALA A 90 -7.77 6.90 -6.78
C ALA A 90 -7.64 7.01 -8.31
N LEU A 91 -6.65 6.34 -8.90
CA LEU A 91 -6.46 6.30 -10.35
C LEU A 91 -7.61 5.54 -11.04
N THR A 92 -8.01 4.40 -10.48
CA THR A 92 -9.18 3.65 -10.96
C THR A 92 -10.44 4.52 -10.98
N ALA A 93 -10.68 5.30 -9.91
CA ALA A 93 -11.83 6.20 -9.84
C ALA A 93 -11.77 7.29 -10.92
N ARG A 94 -10.59 7.88 -11.17
CA ARG A 94 -10.39 8.89 -12.22
C ARG A 94 -10.61 8.32 -13.61
N VAL A 95 -10.11 7.13 -13.90
CA VAL A 95 -10.32 6.45 -15.18
C VAL A 95 -11.81 6.14 -15.39
N LYS A 96 -12.50 5.62 -14.37
CA LYS A 96 -13.95 5.39 -14.44
C LYS A 96 -14.73 6.68 -14.70
N ALA A 97 -14.37 7.77 -14.02
CA ALA A 97 -15.00 9.07 -14.24
C ALA A 97 -14.79 9.58 -15.67
N ALA A 98 -13.57 9.43 -16.23
CA ALA A 98 -13.27 9.81 -17.61
C ALA A 98 -14.08 8.98 -18.63
N LEU A 99 -14.22 7.67 -18.40
CA LEU A 99 -15.06 6.80 -19.23
C LEU A 99 -16.55 7.16 -19.16
N ILE A 100 -17.04 7.59 -17.98
CA ILE A 100 -18.43 8.04 -17.82
C ILE A 100 -18.67 9.37 -18.53
N ALA A 101 -17.71 10.28 -18.48
CA ALA A 101 -17.80 11.59 -19.13
C ALA A 101 -17.78 11.49 -20.67
N GLU A 102 -17.18 10.44 -21.22
CA GLU A 102 -17.07 10.23 -22.66
C GLU A 102 -18.40 9.70 -23.24
N ARG A 103 -19.02 10.53 -24.06
CA ARG A 103 -20.31 10.16 -24.69
C ARG A 103 -20.16 8.98 -25.66
N GLY A 104 -21.10 8.04 -25.59
CA GLY A 104 -21.14 6.88 -26.49
C GLY A 104 -20.28 5.70 -26.06
N ILE A 105 -19.66 5.75 -24.88
CA ILE A 105 -19.01 4.60 -24.28
C ILE A 105 -19.95 3.99 -23.25
N PRO A 106 -20.29 2.68 -23.32
CA PRO A 106 -21.07 1.99 -22.30
C PRO A 106 -20.21 1.72 -21.05
N SER A 107 -19.87 2.77 -20.29
CA SER A 107 -18.93 2.72 -19.18
C SER A 107 -19.29 1.69 -18.11
N ARG A 108 -20.59 1.38 -17.93
CA ARG A 108 -21.06 0.33 -17.00
C ARG A 108 -20.71 -1.09 -17.44
N ALA A 109 -20.46 -1.29 -18.74
CA ALA A 109 -20.07 -2.59 -19.31
C ALA A 109 -18.54 -2.77 -19.34
N ILE A 110 -17.78 -1.77 -18.86
CA ILE A 110 -16.33 -1.77 -18.83
C ILE A 110 -15.86 -1.84 -17.39
N SER A 111 -15.13 -2.89 -17.07
CA SER A 111 -14.39 -3.04 -15.82
C SER A 111 -13.03 -2.37 -15.94
N VAL A 112 -12.61 -1.67 -14.88
CA VAL A 112 -11.33 -0.99 -14.80
C VAL A 112 -10.60 -1.51 -13.56
N GLU A 113 -9.41 -2.05 -13.78
CA GLU A 113 -8.48 -2.48 -12.74
C GLU A 113 -7.18 -1.70 -12.90
N THR A 114 -6.59 -1.30 -11.78
CA THR A 114 -5.33 -0.56 -11.78
C THR A 114 -4.35 -1.23 -10.83
N TYR A 115 -3.14 -1.43 -11.32
CA TYR A 115 -2.01 -1.93 -10.54
C TYR A 115 -0.75 -1.18 -10.93
N GLU A 116 -0.12 -0.49 -9.97
CA GLU A 116 1.10 0.32 -10.17
C GLU A 116 0.99 1.33 -11.32
N GLY A 117 -0.18 1.94 -11.49
CA GLY A 117 -0.45 2.88 -12.57
C GLY A 117 -0.69 2.22 -13.94
N GLN A 118 -0.70 0.90 -14.02
CA GLN A 118 -1.10 0.16 -15.21
C GLN A 118 -2.60 -0.11 -15.15
N VAL A 119 -3.32 0.34 -16.14
CA VAL A 119 -4.77 0.19 -16.24
C VAL A 119 -5.12 -0.97 -17.15
N ARG A 120 -5.93 -1.89 -16.66
CA ARG A 120 -6.55 -2.94 -17.46
C ARG A 120 -8.02 -2.62 -17.65
N LEU A 121 -8.44 -2.57 -18.90
CA LEU A 121 -9.84 -2.45 -19.28
C LEU A 121 -10.34 -3.82 -19.75
N SER A 122 -11.51 -4.23 -19.28
CA SER A 122 -12.17 -5.47 -19.72
C SER A 122 -13.67 -5.27 -19.78
N GLY A 123 -14.36 -6.09 -20.58
CA GLY A 123 -15.81 -6.00 -20.76
C GLY A 123 -16.24 -6.14 -22.20
N PHE A 124 -17.47 -5.74 -22.50
CA PHE A 124 -18.06 -5.88 -23.81
C PHE A 124 -18.62 -4.55 -24.29
N VAL A 125 -18.37 -4.26 -25.59
CA VAL A 125 -18.93 -3.08 -26.25
C VAL A 125 -19.51 -3.47 -27.61
N PRO A 126 -20.52 -2.74 -28.14
CA PRO A 126 -21.17 -3.11 -29.39
C PRO A 126 -20.35 -2.77 -30.64
N ALA A 127 -19.29 -1.96 -30.52
CA ALA A 127 -18.48 -1.56 -31.68
C ALA A 127 -17.00 -1.41 -31.33
N PRO A 128 -16.08 -1.73 -32.27
CA PRO A 128 -14.63 -1.66 -32.02
C PRO A 128 -14.13 -0.23 -31.78
N GLU A 129 -14.82 0.75 -32.33
CA GLU A 129 -14.50 2.18 -32.13
C GLU A 129 -14.68 2.59 -30.66
N MET A 130 -15.66 2.00 -29.96
CA MET A 130 -15.90 2.26 -28.54
C MET A 130 -14.78 1.67 -27.67
N ALA A 131 -14.30 0.48 -28.00
CA ALA A 131 -13.16 -0.13 -27.33
C ALA A 131 -11.89 0.72 -27.50
N SER A 132 -11.61 1.14 -28.74
CA SER A 132 -10.46 1.98 -29.06
C SER A 132 -10.54 3.35 -28.37
N ARG A 133 -11.73 3.95 -28.32
CA ARG A 133 -11.97 5.23 -27.64
C ARG A 133 -11.79 5.11 -26.14
N ALA A 134 -12.30 4.02 -25.51
CA ALA A 134 -12.11 3.75 -24.10
C ALA A 134 -10.62 3.65 -23.74
N GLY A 135 -9.83 2.96 -24.55
CA GLY A 135 -8.38 2.89 -24.37
C GLY A 135 -7.70 4.24 -24.42
N ARG A 136 -8.03 5.06 -25.43
CA ARG A 136 -7.46 6.42 -25.56
C ARG A 136 -7.83 7.34 -24.39
N VAL A 137 -9.10 7.37 -24.02
CA VAL A 137 -9.58 8.19 -22.89
C VAL A 137 -8.88 7.79 -21.60
N SER A 138 -8.74 6.48 -21.35
CA SER A 138 -8.03 5.98 -20.17
C SER A 138 -6.55 6.36 -20.17
N ALA A 139 -5.89 6.33 -21.32
CA ALA A 139 -4.48 6.69 -21.45
C ALA A 139 -4.20 8.19 -21.22
N MET A 140 -5.21 9.05 -21.41
CA MET A 140 -5.10 10.50 -21.15
C MET A 140 -5.22 10.87 -19.67
N VAL A 141 -5.64 9.94 -18.81
CA VAL A 141 -5.80 10.22 -17.37
C VAL A 141 -4.44 10.35 -16.70
N SER A 142 -4.23 11.47 -16.02
CA SER A 142 -2.99 11.74 -15.30
C SER A 142 -2.68 10.64 -14.27
N GLY A 143 -1.50 10.08 -14.33
CA GLY A 143 -1.02 8.99 -13.47
C GLY A 143 -1.12 7.60 -14.13
N VAL A 144 -1.76 7.47 -15.29
CA VAL A 144 -1.75 6.24 -16.09
C VAL A 144 -0.38 6.08 -16.76
N ARG A 145 0.27 4.95 -16.51
CA ARG A 145 1.56 4.56 -17.12
C ARG A 145 1.36 3.76 -18.40
N SER A 146 0.38 2.87 -18.40
CA SER A 146 0.02 2.03 -19.55
C SER A 146 -1.43 1.60 -19.47
N VAL A 147 -2.02 1.27 -20.62
CA VAL A 147 -3.37 0.73 -20.73
C VAL A 147 -3.34 -0.59 -21.47
N HIS A 148 -3.81 -1.63 -20.82
CA HIS A 148 -4.08 -2.94 -21.43
C HIS A 148 -5.57 -3.03 -21.73
N ASN A 149 -5.90 -2.90 -23.01
CA ASN A 149 -7.29 -2.88 -23.46
C ASN A 149 -7.73 -4.27 -23.90
N ASN A 150 -8.45 -4.97 -23.01
CA ASN A 150 -9.02 -6.31 -23.24
C ASN A 150 -10.55 -6.24 -23.42
N ILE A 151 -11.05 -5.12 -23.94
CA ILE A 151 -12.47 -4.96 -24.25
C ILE A 151 -12.79 -5.79 -25.50
N THR A 152 -13.82 -6.59 -25.41
CA THR A 152 -14.30 -7.46 -26.50
C THR A 152 -15.52 -6.81 -27.18
N VAL A 153 -15.61 -6.93 -28.48
CA VAL A 153 -16.78 -6.50 -29.26
C VAL A 153 -17.78 -7.63 -29.34
N LYS A 154 -19.04 -7.33 -29.05
CA LYS A 154 -20.13 -8.31 -29.04
C LYS A 154 -21.36 -7.82 -29.77
#